data_3a464a5b3f11829aa4e73ca96307b554
#
_entry.id   3a464a5b3f11829aa4e73ca96307b554
#
_cell.length_a   1.000
_cell.length_b   1.000
_cell.length_c   1.000
_cell.angle_alpha   90.00
_cell.angle_beta   90.00
_cell.angle_gamma   90.00
#
_symmetry.space_group_name_H-M   'P 1'
#
loop_
_entity.id
_entity.type
_entity.pdbx_description
1 polymer ?
#
loop_
_entity_poly.entity_id
_entity_poly.type
_entity_poly.pdbx_seq_one_letter_code
_entity_poly.pdbx_strand_id
1 'polypeptide(L)'
;WVLYVDADEIVSTPLDLEIRRLLKAWSHAVDPVCYFISRKNYYLGVLWPARDRMQRLIYKPSFVRWSGSLHETAIVRGSTGALKHDLIHHTHRNLEEMTEKTNIWSDEEARLRIESKHPGVVSWRFFRVFITGFNRSYFKESGWKAGVYGWIESIYQGFSMVITYIKLWEMQKKS
;
A
#
# COMPACT_ATOMS: atom_id res chain seq x y z
N TRP A 1 19.26 6.90 -12.23
CA TRP A 1 18.39 6.44 -11.15
C TRP A 1 17.11 7.26 -11.07
N VAL A 2 16.02 6.60 -10.75
CA VAL A 2 14.70 7.23 -10.53
C VAL A 2 14.22 6.83 -9.15
N LEU A 3 13.86 7.82 -8.34
CA LEU A 3 13.16 7.63 -7.07
C LEU A 3 11.68 7.96 -7.29
N TYR A 4 10.80 6.99 -7.05
CA TYR A 4 9.36 7.18 -7.08
C TYR A 4 8.88 7.60 -5.69
N VAL A 5 8.17 8.73 -5.63
CA VAL A 5 7.62 9.29 -4.40
C VAL A 5 6.19 9.74 -4.70
N ASP A 6 5.23 9.28 -3.91
CA ASP A 6 3.83 9.65 -4.05
C ASP A 6 3.60 11.08 -3.46
N ALA A 7 2.52 11.73 -3.85
CA ALA A 7 2.25 13.12 -3.44
C ALA A 7 2.02 13.29 -1.92
N ASP A 8 1.72 12.20 -1.22
CA ASP A 8 1.53 12.14 0.24
C ASP A 8 2.73 11.50 0.98
N GLU A 9 3.87 11.33 0.27
CA GLU A 9 5.12 10.81 0.82
C GLU A 9 6.19 11.91 0.93
N ILE A 10 7.05 11.79 1.94
CA ILE A 10 8.19 12.68 2.19
C ILE A 10 9.46 11.85 2.32
N VAL A 11 10.51 12.25 1.59
CA VAL A 11 11.84 11.67 1.74
C VAL A 11 12.45 12.17 3.05
N SER A 12 12.70 11.26 3.99
CA SER A 12 13.37 11.65 5.25
C SER A 12 14.84 12.01 5.01
N THR A 13 15.38 12.94 5.80
CA THR A 13 16.80 13.35 5.70
C THR A 13 17.76 12.15 5.80
N PRO A 14 17.57 11.17 6.71
CA PRO A 14 18.41 9.98 6.74
C PRO A 14 18.34 9.15 5.44
N LEU A 15 17.15 9.05 4.83
CA LEU A 15 16.97 8.33 3.56
C LEU A 15 17.68 9.06 2.41
N ASP A 16 17.57 10.37 2.31
CA ASP A 16 18.29 11.18 1.31
C ASP A 16 19.81 10.95 1.40
N LEU A 17 20.35 11.02 2.62
CA LEU A 17 21.78 10.79 2.85
C LEU A 17 22.20 9.36 2.50
N GLU A 18 21.38 8.35 2.79
CA GLU A 18 21.63 6.97 2.43
C GLU A 18 21.66 6.80 0.91
N ILE A 19 20.66 7.33 0.21
CA ILE A 19 20.58 7.27 -1.26
C ILE A 19 21.82 7.93 -1.88
N ARG A 20 22.19 9.13 -1.45
CA ARG A 20 23.38 9.82 -1.99
C ARG A 20 24.67 9.04 -1.78
N ARG A 21 24.85 8.39 -0.61
CA ARG A 21 26.03 7.54 -0.34
C ARG A 21 26.03 6.31 -1.23
N LEU A 22 24.87 5.64 -1.33
CA LEU A 22 24.69 4.47 -2.18
C LEU A 22 25.05 4.80 -3.63
N LEU A 23 24.49 5.87 -4.19
CA LEU A 23 24.72 6.22 -5.60
C LEU A 23 26.18 6.60 -5.90
N LYS A 24 26.91 7.14 -4.93
CA LYS A 24 28.35 7.44 -5.08
C LYS A 24 29.23 6.17 -5.13
N ALA A 25 28.84 5.13 -4.42
CA ALA A 25 29.61 3.89 -4.30
C ALA A 25 29.09 2.77 -5.23
N TRP A 26 27.93 2.94 -5.86
CA TRP A 26 27.23 1.92 -6.62
C TRP A 26 28.02 1.47 -7.86
N SER A 27 28.08 0.14 -8.06
CA SER A 27 28.69 -0.49 -9.23
C SER A 27 27.68 -1.44 -9.89
N HIS A 28 27.46 -1.25 -11.21
CA HIS A 28 26.55 -2.07 -11.98
C HIS A 28 26.90 -3.57 -11.96
N ALA A 29 28.17 -3.89 -11.79
CA ALA A 29 28.64 -5.29 -11.84
C ALA A 29 28.23 -6.13 -10.62
N VAL A 30 28.02 -5.50 -9.46
CA VAL A 30 27.87 -6.21 -8.19
C VAL A 30 26.67 -5.75 -7.36
N ASP A 31 26.17 -4.53 -7.57
CA ASP A 31 25.15 -3.93 -6.73
C ASP A 31 23.72 -4.11 -7.29
N PRO A 32 22.71 -4.12 -6.42
CA PRO A 32 21.32 -4.16 -6.83
C PRO A 32 20.95 -2.99 -7.76
N VAL A 33 20.03 -3.25 -8.68
CA VAL A 33 19.51 -2.26 -9.65
C VAL A 33 18.13 -1.69 -9.25
N CYS A 34 17.54 -2.24 -8.18
CA CYS A 34 16.29 -1.79 -7.63
C CYS A 34 16.32 -1.94 -6.10
N TYR A 35 15.85 -0.93 -5.38
CA TYR A 35 15.83 -0.96 -3.93
C TYR A 35 14.42 -0.77 -3.38
N PHE A 36 14.08 -1.64 -2.43
CA PHE A 36 12.91 -1.48 -1.59
C PHE A 36 13.18 -0.42 -0.53
N ILE A 37 12.19 0.44 -0.32
CA ILE A 37 12.17 1.44 0.75
C ILE A 37 10.97 1.15 1.64
N SER A 38 11.17 1.14 2.95
CA SER A 38 10.10 1.03 3.93
C SER A 38 9.38 2.36 4.10
N ARG A 39 8.08 2.32 4.45
CA ARG A 39 7.29 3.52 4.75
C ARG A 39 6.89 3.53 6.22
N LYS A 40 7.02 4.69 6.84
CA LYS A 40 6.40 5.03 8.11
C LYS A 40 5.04 5.66 7.80
N ASN A 41 3.98 4.89 7.97
CA ASN A 41 2.62 5.36 7.72
C ASN A 41 2.09 6.13 8.94
N TYR A 42 1.49 7.30 8.68
CA TYR A 42 0.79 8.09 9.69
C TYR A 42 -0.69 8.10 9.34
N TYR A 43 -1.52 7.55 10.22
CA TYR A 43 -2.98 7.56 10.12
C TYR A 43 -3.55 8.54 11.14
N LEU A 44 -4.37 9.47 10.69
CA LEU A 44 -4.94 10.52 11.53
C LEU A 44 -3.87 11.25 12.37
N GLY A 45 -2.66 11.44 11.80
CA GLY A 45 -1.53 12.09 12.46
C GLY A 45 -0.72 11.21 13.42
N VAL A 46 -1.10 9.94 13.63
CA VAL A 46 -0.42 9.01 14.53
C VAL A 46 0.38 7.98 13.74
N LEU A 47 1.61 7.73 14.20
CA LEU A 47 2.47 6.71 13.58
C LEU A 47 1.84 5.32 13.70
N TRP A 48 1.62 4.68 12.56
CA TRP A 48 1.13 3.31 12.51
C TRP A 48 2.22 2.31 12.88
N PRO A 49 1.91 1.28 13.67
CA PRO A 49 2.94 0.33 14.14
C PRO A 49 3.55 -0.53 13.05
N ALA A 50 2.75 -0.94 12.06
CA ALA A 50 3.23 -1.72 10.93
C ALA A 50 3.85 -0.82 9.86
N ARG A 51 4.85 -1.37 9.16
CA ARG A 51 5.48 -0.74 8.00
C ARG A 51 5.24 -1.61 6.79
N ASP A 52 5.08 -0.99 5.66
CA ASP A 52 5.11 -1.64 4.37
C ASP A 52 6.41 -1.32 3.63
N ARG A 53 6.71 -2.07 2.58
CA ARG A 53 7.91 -1.92 1.76
C ARG A 53 7.53 -1.94 0.30
N MET A 54 8.08 -0.98 -0.45
CA MET A 54 7.84 -0.87 -1.88
C MET A 54 9.13 -0.65 -2.64
N GLN A 55 9.17 -1.08 -3.90
CA GLN A 55 10.26 -0.75 -4.82
C GLN A 55 10.12 0.71 -5.23
N ARG A 56 11.06 1.54 -4.79
CA ARG A 56 11.00 2.99 -4.98
C ARG A 56 12.22 3.58 -5.69
N LEU A 57 13.42 3.00 -5.51
CA LEU A 57 14.63 3.48 -6.16
C LEU A 57 15.05 2.49 -7.24
N ILE A 58 15.04 2.91 -8.50
CA ILE A 58 15.21 2.02 -9.66
C ILE A 58 16.28 2.59 -10.60
N TYR A 59 17.24 1.76 -11.00
CA TYR A 59 18.16 2.05 -12.08
C TYR A 59 17.44 1.94 -13.44
N LYS A 60 17.14 3.08 -14.04
CA LYS A 60 16.28 3.17 -15.24
C LYS A 60 16.68 2.23 -16.38
N PRO A 61 17.98 2.04 -16.73
CA PRO A 61 18.37 1.12 -17.80
C PRO A 61 18.02 -0.35 -17.52
N SER A 62 17.87 -0.75 -16.27
CA SER A 62 17.48 -2.11 -15.88
C SER A 62 15.96 -2.30 -15.75
N PHE A 63 15.17 -1.24 -15.83
CA PHE A 63 13.71 -1.30 -15.74
C PHE A 63 13.13 -1.93 -17.02
N VAL A 64 12.21 -2.89 -16.85
CA VAL A 64 11.53 -3.56 -17.96
C VAL A 64 10.09 -3.05 -18.10
N ARG A 65 9.30 -3.18 -17.03
CA ARG A 65 7.88 -2.77 -17.01
C ARG A 65 7.34 -2.78 -15.58
N TRP A 66 6.19 -2.17 -15.39
CA TRP A 66 5.36 -2.37 -14.22
C TRP A 66 4.52 -3.63 -14.35
N SER A 67 4.24 -4.29 -13.25
CA SER A 67 3.34 -5.45 -13.13
C SER A 67 2.40 -5.25 -11.95
N GLY A 68 1.12 -5.60 -12.16
CA GLY A 68 0.03 -5.34 -11.20
C GLY A 68 -0.76 -4.08 -11.57
N SER A 69 -2.06 -4.07 -11.29
CA SER A 69 -2.96 -2.95 -11.60
C SER A 69 -3.16 -1.98 -10.42
N LEU A 70 -3.13 -2.48 -9.17
CA LEU A 70 -3.32 -1.67 -7.96
C LEU A 70 -2.05 -1.61 -7.10
N HIS A 71 -1.25 -2.67 -7.12
CA HIS A 71 0.01 -2.75 -6.38
C HIS A 71 1.13 -3.01 -7.39
N GLU A 72 1.51 -1.94 -8.09
CA GLU A 72 2.53 -2.03 -9.12
C GLU A 72 3.88 -2.44 -8.54
N THR A 73 4.46 -3.48 -9.14
CA THR A 73 5.79 -3.99 -8.83
C THR A 73 6.68 -3.80 -10.05
N ALA A 74 7.84 -3.21 -9.89
CA ALA A 74 8.79 -3.04 -10.97
C ALA A 74 9.45 -4.38 -11.33
N ILE A 75 9.35 -4.77 -12.59
CA ILE A 75 10.15 -5.86 -13.14
C ILE A 75 11.46 -5.25 -13.65
N VAL A 76 12.58 -5.73 -13.11
CA VAL A 76 13.92 -5.24 -13.44
C VAL A 76 14.82 -6.37 -13.88
N ARG A 77 15.84 -6.06 -14.70
CA ARG A 77 16.92 -6.99 -15.06
C ARG A 77 18.09 -6.78 -14.11
N GLY A 78 18.22 -7.62 -13.09
CA GLY A 78 19.24 -7.56 -12.05
C GLY A 78 18.68 -7.86 -10.67
N SER A 79 19.53 -7.77 -9.67
CA SER A 79 19.17 -8.05 -8.28
C SER A 79 18.42 -6.87 -7.63
N THR A 80 17.71 -7.18 -6.57
CA THR A 80 17.03 -6.18 -5.73
C THR A 80 17.65 -6.11 -4.35
N GLY A 81 17.72 -4.92 -3.78
CA GLY A 81 18.20 -4.65 -2.42
C GLY A 81 17.15 -3.94 -1.58
N ALA A 82 17.54 -3.48 -0.41
CA ALA A 82 16.70 -2.68 0.45
C ALA A 82 17.50 -1.59 1.15
N LEU A 83 16.89 -0.40 1.29
CA LEU A 83 17.43 0.67 2.09
C LEU A 83 17.01 0.52 3.56
N LYS A 84 17.78 1.12 4.46
CA LYS A 84 17.56 1.04 5.91
C LYS A 84 16.59 2.09 6.42
N HIS A 85 16.60 3.27 5.77
CA HIS A 85 15.79 4.41 6.19
C HIS A 85 14.47 4.46 5.43
N ASP A 86 13.51 5.19 6.00
CA ASP A 86 12.11 5.14 5.60
C ASP A 86 11.67 6.39 4.84
N LEU A 87 10.70 6.24 3.93
CA LEU A 87 9.80 7.31 3.53
C LEU A 87 8.81 7.59 4.66
N ILE A 88 8.39 8.84 4.79
CA ILE A 88 7.29 9.25 5.68
C ILE A 88 6.05 9.36 4.81
N HIS A 89 4.98 8.67 5.16
CA HIS A 89 3.74 8.62 4.39
C HIS A 89 2.56 9.08 5.25
N HIS A 90 2.01 10.25 4.92
CA HIS A 90 0.85 10.83 5.58
C HIS A 90 -0.42 10.44 4.83
N THR A 91 -0.96 9.30 5.20
CA THR A 91 -2.22 8.79 4.63
C THR A 91 -3.35 8.87 5.65
N HIS A 92 -4.62 8.81 5.17
CA HIS A 92 -5.80 8.87 6.03
C HIS A 92 -5.75 10.03 7.03
N ARG A 93 -5.50 11.25 6.52
CA ARG A 93 -5.33 12.45 7.36
C ARG A 93 -6.63 12.87 8.08
N ASN A 94 -7.78 12.62 7.47
CA ASN A 94 -9.10 12.85 8.00
C ASN A 94 -10.12 11.88 7.39
N LEU A 95 -11.35 11.85 7.93
CA LEU A 95 -12.39 10.93 7.49
C LEU A 95 -12.86 11.21 6.05
N GLU A 96 -12.90 12.47 5.65
CA GLU A 96 -13.31 12.88 4.30
C GLU A 96 -12.35 12.27 3.25
N GLU A 97 -11.05 12.46 3.41
CA GLU A 97 -10.02 11.88 2.53
C GLU A 97 -10.08 10.34 2.52
N MET A 98 -10.32 9.73 3.68
CA MET A 98 -10.48 8.28 3.79
C MET A 98 -11.68 7.78 2.95
N THR A 99 -12.83 8.46 3.05
CA THR A 99 -14.04 8.07 2.32
C THR A 99 -13.92 8.29 0.82
N GLU A 100 -13.30 9.39 0.38
CA GLU A 100 -13.01 9.65 -1.02
C GLU A 100 -12.09 8.57 -1.62
N LYS A 101 -10.98 8.28 -0.97
CA LYS A 101 -10.05 7.22 -1.38
C LYS A 101 -10.75 5.87 -1.44
N THR A 102 -11.54 5.52 -0.41
CA THR A 102 -12.30 4.26 -0.40
C THR A 102 -13.30 4.19 -1.54
N ASN A 103 -13.97 5.28 -1.86
CA ASN A 103 -14.93 5.29 -2.95
C ASN A 103 -14.26 4.99 -4.30
N ILE A 104 -13.11 5.60 -4.57
CA ILE A 104 -12.34 5.40 -5.81
C ILE A 104 -11.74 3.98 -5.88
N TRP A 105 -10.99 3.60 -4.84
CA TRP A 105 -10.27 2.31 -4.85
C TRP A 105 -11.20 1.10 -4.81
N SER A 106 -12.35 1.20 -4.13
CA SER A 106 -13.31 0.11 -4.07
C SER A 106 -13.99 -0.20 -5.40
N ASP A 107 -14.12 0.79 -6.30
CA ASP A 107 -14.61 0.56 -7.65
C ASP A 107 -13.62 -0.27 -8.46
N GLU A 108 -12.35 0.10 -8.42
CA GLU A 108 -11.30 -0.62 -9.15
C GLU A 108 -11.08 -2.03 -8.60
N GLU A 109 -11.04 -2.18 -7.28
CA GLU A 109 -10.95 -3.51 -6.66
C GLU A 109 -12.15 -4.41 -7.01
N ALA A 110 -13.36 -3.86 -7.06
CA ALA A 110 -14.55 -4.62 -7.44
C ALA A 110 -14.47 -5.08 -8.90
N ARG A 111 -14.02 -4.21 -9.83
CA ARG A 111 -13.79 -4.58 -11.23
C ARG A 111 -12.78 -5.70 -11.38
N LEU A 112 -11.63 -5.59 -10.73
CA LEU A 112 -10.59 -6.63 -10.76
C LEU A 112 -11.11 -7.99 -10.25
N ARG A 113 -12.00 -7.98 -9.25
CA ARG A 113 -12.66 -9.20 -8.76
C ARG A 113 -13.63 -9.77 -9.79
N ILE A 114 -14.35 -8.94 -10.55
CA ILE A 114 -15.18 -9.42 -11.67
C ILE A 114 -14.30 -10.07 -12.74
N GLU A 115 -13.24 -9.40 -13.16
CA GLU A 115 -12.31 -9.89 -14.17
C GLU A 115 -11.67 -11.22 -13.76
N SER A 116 -11.35 -11.38 -12.47
CA SER A 116 -10.83 -12.62 -11.89
C SER A 116 -11.90 -13.70 -11.65
N LYS A 117 -13.13 -13.48 -12.11
CA LYS A 117 -14.26 -14.41 -11.95
C LYS A 117 -14.55 -14.76 -10.48
N HIS A 118 -14.50 -13.74 -9.61
CA HIS A 118 -14.82 -13.94 -8.20
C HIS A 118 -16.22 -14.56 -8.03
N PRO A 119 -16.38 -15.58 -7.18
CA PRO A 119 -17.69 -16.21 -6.91
C PRO A 119 -18.74 -15.19 -6.45
N GLY A 120 -20.02 -15.50 -6.74
CA GLY A 120 -21.14 -14.65 -6.34
C GLY A 120 -21.11 -14.26 -4.86
N VAL A 121 -21.34 -12.99 -4.60
CA VAL A 121 -21.34 -12.45 -3.23
C VAL A 121 -22.66 -12.79 -2.55
N VAL A 122 -22.59 -13.45 -1.39
CA VAL A 122 -23.71 -13.81 -0.53
C VAL A 122 -23.67 -12.97 0.76
N SER A 123 -24.83 -12.78 1.40
CA SER A 123 -25.01 -11.81 2.52
C SER A 123 -24.04 -11.99 3.69
N TRP A 124 -23.77 -13.22 4.12
CA TRP A 124 -22.86 -13.48 5.23
C TRP A 124 -21.41 -13.04 4.94
N ARG A 125 -21.05 -12.89 3.66
CA ARG A 125 -19.72 -12.48 3.25
C ARG A 125 -19.42 -11.06 3.65
N PHE A 126 -20.41 -10.16 3.69
CA PHE A 126 -20.22 -8.79 4.16
C PHE A 126 -19.72 -8.76 5.62
N PHE A 127 -20.32 -9.55 6.47
CA PHE A 127 -19.86 -9.68 7.86
C PHE A 127 -18.44 -10.25 7.94
N ARG A 128 -18.18 -11.31 7.18
CA ARG A 128 -16.85 -11.95 7.15
C ARG A 128 -15.76 -10.99 6.70
N VAL A 129 -15.96 -10.20 5.63
CA VAL A 129 -14.94 -9.29 5.13
C VAL A 129 -14.71 -8.14 6.09
N PHE A 130 -15.75 -7.64 6.77
CA PHE A 130 -15.59 -6.66 7.84
C PHE A 130 -14.66 -7.18 8.93
N ILE A 131 -14.95 -8.35 9.47
CA ILE A 131 -14.11 -8.98 10.51
C ILE A 131 -12.69 -9.24 9.99
N THR A 132 -12.53 -9.64 8.73
CA THR A 132 -11.21 -9.86 8.13
C THR A 132 -10.40 -8.56 8.05
N GLY A 133 -11.00 -7.46 7.57
CA GLY A 133 -10.34 -6.16 7.48
C GLY A 133 -9.98 -5.62 8.86
N PHE A 134 -10.92 -5.68 9.80
CA PHE A 134 -10.68 -5.28 11.19
C PHE A 134 -9.54 -6.08 11.83
N ASN A 135 -9.61 -7.41 11.78
CA ASN A 135 -8.59 -8.28 12.40
C ASN A 135 -7.21 -8.08 11.78
N ARG A 136 -7.15 -7.88 10.46
CA ARG A 136 -5.89 -7.57 9.80
C ARG A 136 -5.27 -6.29 10.36
N SER A 137 -6.02 -5.19 10.37
CA SER A 137 -5.55 -3.89 10.84
C SER A 137 -5.24 -3.90 12.34
N TYR A 138 -6.19 -4.37 13.16
CA TYR A 138 -6.07 -4.28 14.60
C TYR A 138 -5.03 -5.24 15.19
N PHE A 139 -5.06 -6.52 14.77
CA PHE A 139 -4.18 -7.54 15.34
C PHE A 139 -2.91 -7.77 14.51
N LYS A 140 -3.02 -8.06 13.20
CA LYS A 140 -1.85 -8.41 12.37
C LYS A 140 -0.92 -7.22 12.16
N GLU A 141 -1.46 -6.03 11.94
CA GLU A 141 -0.69 -4.80 11.75
C GLU A 141 -0.45 -4.07 13.09
N SER A 142 -0.84 -4.70 14.20
CA SER A 142 -0.64 -4.17 15.56
C SER A 142 -1.33 -2.83 15.83
N GLY A 143 -2.43 -2.53 15.15
CA GLY A 143 -3.19 -1.28 15.31
C GLY A 143 -3.60 -1.01 16.77
N TRP A 144 -3.80 -2.06 17.58
CA TRP A 144 -4.08 -1.95 19.01
C TRP A 144 -3.04 -1.11 19.78
N LYS A 145 -1.79 -1.01 19.28
CA LYS A 145 -0.74 -0.18 19.88
C LYS A 145 -0.95 1.31 19.67
N ALA A 146 -1.77 1.70 18.70
CA ALA A 146 -2.12 3.09 18.42
C ALA A 146 -3.34 3.61 19.22
N GLY A 147 -3.81 2.84 20.22
CA GLY A 147 -4.91 3.23 21.10
C GLY A 147 -6.21 3.48 20.33
N VAL A 148 -6.90 4.59 20.65
CA VAL A 148 -8.18 4.95 20.00
C VAL A 148 -8.04 5.12 18.48
N TYR A 149 -6.93 5.65 18.00
CA TYR A 149 -6.68 5.78 16.55
C TYR A 149 -6.60 4.42 15.86
N GLY A 150 -6.01 3.43 16.53
CA GLY A 150 -5.97 2.05 16.05
C GLY A 150 -7.36 1.41 15.95
N TRP A 151 -8.26 1.71 16.89
CA TRP A 151 -9.66 1.31 16.81
C TRP A 151 -10.36 1.95 15.62
N ILE A 152 -10.28 3.27 15.47
CA ILE A 152 -10.91 4.02 14.39
C ILE A 152 -10.44 3.49 13.03
N GLU A 153 -9.12 3.40 12.82
CA GLU A 153 -8.55 2.90 11.57
C GLU A 153 -8.98 1.46 11.30
N SER A 154 -8.97 0.57 12.30
CA SER A 154 -9.32 -0.84 12.10
C SER A 154 -10.80 -1.04 11.79
N ILE A 155 -11.70 -0.29 12.41
CA ILE A 155 -13.12 -0.27 12.05
C ILE A 155 -13.27 0.21 10.61
N TYR A 156 -12.55 1.28 10.25
CA TYR A 156 -12.60 1.83 8.91
C TYR A 156 -12.09 0.84 7.85
N GLN A 157 -11.03 0.10 8.11
CA GLN A 157 -10.53 -0.95 7.20
C GLN A 157 -11.56 -2.07 6.99
N GLY A 158 -12.27 -2.46 8.03
CA GLY A 158 -13.42 -3.37 7.92
C GLY A 158 -14.53 -2.81 7.05
N PHE A 159 -14.90 -1.54 7.25
CA PHE A 159 -15.89 -0.82 6.46
C PHE A 159 -15.49 -0.71 4.98
N SER A 160 -14.26 -0.31 4.69
CA SER A 160 -13.72 -0.21 3.33
C SER A 160 -13.85 -1.52 2.55
N MET A 161 -13.52 -2.65 3.19
CA MET A 161 -13.72 -3.97 2.59
C MET A 161 -15.20 -4.28 2.31
N VAL A 162 -16.12 -3.88 3.19
CA VAL A 162 -17.56 -4.07 2.96
C VAL A 162 -18.01 -3.26 1.75
N ILE A 163 -17.59 -2.00 1.61
CA ILE A 163 -17.91 -1.15 0.44
C ILE A 163 -17.44 -1.82 -0.86
N THR A 164 -16.20 -2.32 -0.90
CA THR A 164 -15.69 -3.06 -2.07
C THR A 164 -16.59 -4.25 -2.42
N TYR A 165 -17.04 -5.02 -1.43
CA TYR A 165 -17.88 -6.19 -1.68
C TYR A 165 -19.34 -5.85 -2.01
N ILE A 166 -19.87 -4.72 -1.53
CA ILE A 166 -21.18 -4.20 -1.96
C ILE A 166 -21.11 -3.81 -3.44
N LYS A 167 -20.11 -3.05 -3.85
CA LYS A 167 -19.91 -2.68 -5.25
C LYS A 167 -19.70 -3.90 -6.15
N LEU A 168 -18.93 -4.89 -5.71
CA LEU A 168 -18.80 -6.16 -6.41
C LEU A 168 -20.15 -6.86 -6.60
N TRP A 169 -20.98 -6.93 -5.54
CA TRP A 169 -22.30 -7.51 -5.62
C TRP A 169 -23.22 -6.76 -6.59
N GLU A 170 -23.19 -5.42 -6.58
CA GLU A 170 -23.95 -4.63 -7.54
C GLU A 170 -23.51 -4.88 -8.99
N MET A 171 -22.22 -4.98 -9.26
CA MET A 171 -21.68 -5.29 -10.57
C MET A 171 -22.10 -6.71 -11.02
N GLN A 172 -22.05 -7.70 -10.13
CA GLN A 172 -22.48 -9.08 -10.43
C GLN A 172 -23.99 -9.19 -10.71
N LYS A 173 -24.81 -8.27 -10.20
CA LYS A 173 -26.24 -8.22 -10.48
C LYS A 173 -26.58 -7.60 -11.83
N LYS A 174 -25.69 -6.77 -12.37
CA LYS A 174 -25.87 -6.08 -13.67
C LYS A 174 -25.29 -6.86 -14.85
N SER A 175 -24.49 -7.89 -14.55
CA SER A 175 -23.89 -8.81 -15.54
C SER A 175 -24.77 -10.00 -15.79
#